data_f572a206d6c6cf3c8e9c4d88fcd9ad44
#
_entry.id   f572a206d6c6cf3c8e9c4d88fcd9ad44
#
_cell.length_a   1.000
_cell.length_b   1.000
_cell.length_c   1.000
_cell.angle_alpha   90.00
_cell.angle_beta   90.00
_cell.angle_gamma   90.00
#
_symmetry.space_group_name_H-M   'P 1'
#
loop_
_entity.id
_entity.type
_entity.pdbx_description
1 polymer ?
#
loop_
_entity_poly.entity_id
_entity_poly.type
_entity_poly.pdbx_seq_one_letter_code
_entity_poly.pdbx_strand_id
1 'polypeptide(L)'
;VKFYFMLGLPTESLEDLQEMVDMLHACANMRKSQTGEKFRFINVSLSTFVPKPHTPFQWFPQNRKETIKKKLNFIRERVKAHHIRLRWSDPQNSFFEAILSKGDRRLADVIETAVDMGCKFDGWREYFDFEKWMGAFAVHGLDPEWYAYRKIPVDEPLPWDHLDCGVTKEYQLAEWNRSLREVTVGDCRYESCGQCGILDNYKGIKY
;
A
#
# COMPACT_ATOMS: atom_id res chain seq x y z
N VAL A 1 23.16 -3.63 1.88
CA VAL A 1 21.90 -4.31 1.52
C VAL A 1 20.76 -3.33 1.71
N LYS A 2 19.68 -3.47 0.94
CA LYS A 2 18.48 -2.64 1.03
C LYS A 2 17.25 -3.53 1.03
N PHE A 3 16.37 -3.31 2.00
CA PHE A 3 15.08 -3.99 2.12
C PHE A 3 13.94 -3.00 1.94
N TYR A 4 12.86 -3.48 1.37
CA TYR A 4 11.60 -2.77 1.23
C TYR A 4 10.50 -3.62 1.85
N PHE A 5 9.76 -3.06 2.79
CA PHE A 5 8.60 -3.68 3.41
C PHE A 5 7.39 -2.78 3.30
N MET A 6 6.25 -3.40 3.37
CA MET A 6 4.96 -2.72 3.45
C MET A 6 4.38 -2.89 4.86
N LEU A 7 3.78 -1.85 5.42
CA LEU A 7 3.12 -1.84 6.71
C LEU A 7 1.63 -1.55 6.55
N GLY A 8 0.82 -2.18 7.36
CA GLY A 8 -0.61 -1.94 7.38
C GLY A 8 -1.39 -2.76 6.37
N LEU A 9 -0.87 -3.91 5.95
CA LEU A 9 -1.62 -4.89 5.18
C LEU A 9 -2.88 -5.34 5.94
N PRO A 10 -3.96 -5.74 5.24
CA PRO A 10 -5.25 -6.01 5.87
C PRO A 10 -5.25 -7.03 6.99
N THR A 11 -4.40 -8.04 6.93
CA THR A 11 -4.32 -9.13 7.93
C THR A 11 -3.08 -9.04 8.83
N GLU A 12 -2.26 -7.99 8.66
CA GLU A 12 -0.99 -7.83 9.37
C GLU A 12 -1.14 -7.77 10.88
N SER A 13 -0.52 -8.70 11.58
CA SER A 13 -0.46 -8.82 13.03
C SER A 13 0.80 -8.19 13.63
N LEU A 14 0.90 -8.17 14.96
CA LEU A 14 2.14 -7.78 15.65
C LEU A 14 3.22 -8.87 15.55
N GLU A 15 2.82 -10.11 15.40
CA GLU A 15 3.68 -11.26 15.18
C GLU A 15 4.43 -11.11 13.84
N ASP A 16 3.74 -10.73 12.76
CA ASP A 16 4.36 -10.45 11.44
C ASP A 16 5.42 -9.35 11.54
N LEU A 17 5.12 -8.30 12.32
CA LEU A 17 6.09 -7.22 12.56
C LEU A 17 7.29 -7.69 13.37
N GLN A 18 7.08 -8.61 14.32
CA GLN A 18 8.18 -9.20 15.08
C GLN A 18 9.04 -10.10 14.19
N GLU A 19 8.44 -10.91 13.34
CA GLU A 19 9.17 -11.75 12.37
C GLU A 19 9.99 -10.90 11.40
N MET A 20 9.46 -9.78 10.95
CA MET A 20 10.22 -8.80 10.15
C MET A 20 11.46 -8.30 10.92
N VAL A 21 11.32 -7.95 12.19
CA VAL A 21 12.44 -7.51 13.04
C VAL A 21 13.47 -8.61 13.20
N ASP A 22 13.02 -9.83 13.47
CA ASP A 22 13.89 -11.00 13.67
C ASP A 22 14.66 -11.34 12.38
N MET A 23 14.00 -11.29 11.23
CA MET A 23 14.65 -11.45 9.93
C MET A 23 15.73 -10.38 9.70
N LEU A 24 15.47 -9.10 10.03
CA LEU A 24 16.47 -8.03 9.91
C LEU A 24 17.68 -8.28 10.80
N HIS A 25 17.48 -8.76 12.04
CA HIS A 25 18.56 -9.11 12.95
C HIS A 25 19.32 -10.35 12.46
N ALA A 26 18.64 -11.36 11.95
CA ALA A 26 19.28 -12.54 11.37
C ALA A 26 20.16 -12.16 10.17
N CYS A 27 19.65 -11.34 9.24
CA CYS A 27 20.42 -10.82 8.11
C CYS A 27 21.62 -9.98 8.57
N ALA A 28 21.45 -9.17 9.62
CA ALA A 28 22.53 -8.35 10.18
C ALA A 28 23.67 -9.20 10.73
N ASN A 29 23.34 -10.34 11.33
CA ASN A 29 24.32 -11.27 11.93
C ASN A 29 24.93 -12.26 10.92
N MET A 30 24.23 -12.54 9.81
CA MET A 30 24.66 -13.55 8.82
C MET A 30 26.07 -13.30 8.28
N ARG A 31 26.38 -12.07 7.88
CA ARG A 31 27.71 -11.74 7.36
C ARG A 31 28.79 -11.92 8.41
N LYS A 32 28.51 -11.53 9.66
CA LYS A 32 29.46 -11.68 10.75
C LYS A 32 29.80 -13.15 11.00
N SER A 33 28.85 -14.07 10.90
CA SER A 33 29.07 -15.50 11.09
C SER A 33 29.85 -16.15 9.95
N GLN A 34 29.72 -15.64 8.72
CA GLN A 34 30.36 -16.21 7.53
C GLN A 34 31.75 -15.62 7.23
N THR A 35 31.94 -14.31 7.45
CA THR A 35 33.15 -13.59 7.03
C THR A 35 33.91 -12.92 8.19
N GLY A 36 33.37 -12.95 9.39
CA GLY A 36 33.87 -12.17 10.54
C GLY A 36 33.58 -10.67 10.48
N GLU A 37 33.10 -10.17 9.32
CA GLU A 37 32.80 -8.76 9.11
C GLU A 37 31.31 -8.44 9.31
N LYS A 38 31.00 -7.24 9.74
CA LYS A 38 29.62 -6.71 9.79
C LYS A 38 29.26 -6.00 8.50
N PHE A 39 27.98 -5.99 8.14
CA PHE A 39 27.49 -5.05 7.13
C PHE A 39 27.78 -3.62 7.58
N ARG A 40 28.25 -2.79 6.66
CA ARG A 40 28.41 -1.37 6.96
C ARG A 40 27.05 -0.74 7.30
N PHE A 41 26.05 -0.98 6.45
CA PHE A 41 24.67 -0.58 6.71
C PHE A 41 23.68 -1.54 6.01
N ILE A 42 22.56 -1.77 6.67
CA ILE A 42 21.34 -2.34 6.12
C ILE A 42 20.32 -1.20 6.08
N ASN A 43 19.89 -0.82 4.88
CA ASN A 43 18.87 0.21 4.70
C ASN A 43 17.51 -0.46 4.57
N VAL A 44 16.56 -0.04 5.39
CA VAL A 44 15.19 -0.58 5.41
C VAL A 44 14.23 0.55 5.09
N SER A 45 13.42 0.38 4.05
CA SER A 45 12.34 1.28 3.69
C SER A 45 11.01 0.64 4.05
N LEU A 46 10.22 1.30 4.88
CA LEU A 46 8.89 0.89 5.30
C LEU A 46 7.87 1.79 4.61
N SER A 47 7.07 1.22 3.71
CA SER A 47 6.01 1.94 3.00
C SER A 47 4.66 1.58 3.63
N THR A 48 3.81 2.58 3.85
CA THR A 48 2.43 2.32 4.27
C THR A 48 1.64 1.68 3.13
N PHE A 49 0.88 0.64 3.43
CA PHE A 49 -0.04 0.04 2.48
C PHE A 49 -1.11 1.05 2.04
N VAL A 50 -1.28 1.18 0.74
CA VAL A 50 -2.32 1.99 0.11
C VAL A 50 -3.12 1.09 -0.83
N PRO A 51 -4.43 0.87 -0.57
CA PRO A 51 -5.28 0.10 -1.47
C PRO A 51 -5.31 0.75 -2.85
N LYS A 52 -5.15 -0.06 -3.89
CA LYS A 52 -5.14 0.42 -5.28
C LYS A 52 -6.29 -0.17 -6.08
N PRO A 53 -6.87 0.60 -7.03
CA PRO A 53 -7.78 0.08 -8.02
C PRO A 53 -7.24 -1.16 -8.73
N HIS A 54 -8.14 -2.02 -9.17
CA HIS A 54 -7.82 -3.23 -9.94
C HIS A 54 -6.85 -4.20 -9.24
N THR A 55 -6.83 -4.20 -7.90
CA THR A 55 -6.07 -5.16 -7.09
C THR A 55 -6.99 -5.94 -6.16
N PRO A 56 -6.60 -7.13 -5.67
CA PRO A 56 -7.39 -7.90 -4.72
C PRO A 56 -7.76 -7.13 -3.44
N PHE A 57 -6.97 -6.16 -3.04
CA PHE A 57 -7.19 -5.36 -1.83
C PHE A 57 -7.94 -4.04 -2.07
N GLN A 58 -8.48 -3.79 -3.26
CA GLN A 58 -9.18 -2.54 -3.59
C GLN A 58 -10.39 -2.23 -2.68
N TRP A 59 -11.01 -3.24 -2.08
CA TRP A 59 -12.15 -3.08 -1.16
C TRP A 59 -11.74 -2.75 0.28
N PHE A 60 -10.45 -2.89 0.61
CA PHE A 60 -9.99 -2.66 1.98
C PHE A 60 -9.82 -1.18 2.32
N PRO A 61 -9.98 -0.81 3.60
CA PRO A 61 -9.54 0.48 4.10
C PRO A 61 -8.03 0.52 4.23
N GLN A 62 -7.45 1.71 4.14
CA GLN A 62 -6.11 1.94 4.67
C GLN A 62 -6.15 1.91 6.21
N ASN A 63 -5.07 1.50 6.86
CA ASN A 63 -4.93 1.64 8.30
C ASN A 63 -4.90 3.14 8.69
N ARG A 64 -5.58 3.49 9.80
CA ARG A 64 -5.54 4.85 10.32
C ARG A 64 -4.11 5.27 10.69
N LYS A 65 -3.82 6.56 10.60
CA LYS A 65 -2.49 7.14 10.89
C LYS A 65 -1.97 6.73 12.27
N GLU A 66 -2.84 6.66 13.26
CA GLU A 66 -2.50 6.26 14.63
C GLU A 66 -2.04 4.78 14.69
N THR A 67 -2.71 3.91 13.93
CA THR A 67 -2.33 2.50 13.82
C THR A 67 -0.97 2.35 13.15
N ILE A 68 -0.73 3.05 12.05
CA ILE A 68 0.56 3.05 11.37
C ILE A 68 1.67 3.57 12.29
N LYS A 69 1.43 4.66 13.03
CA LYS A 69 2.39 5.18 14.03
C LYS A 69 2.72 4.15 15.12
N LYS A 70 1.70 3.42 15.63
CA LYS A 70 1.92 2.35 16.62
C LYS A 70 2.79 1.23 16.04
N LYS A 71 2.53 0.78 14.82
CA LYS A 71 3.32 -0.25 14.13
C LYS A 71 4.76 0.21 13.87
N LEU A 72 4.96 1.44 13.42
CA LEU A 72 6.28 2.03 13.24
C LEU A 72 7.07 2.11 14.57
N ASN A 73 6.44 2.54 15.65
CA ASN A 73 7.07 2.60 16.96
C ASN A 73 7.44 1.19 17.46
N PHE A 74 6.56 0.20 17.27
CA PHE A 74 6.84 -1.20 17.60
C PHE A 74 8.14 -1.69 16.94
N ILE A 75 8.32 -1.41 15.65
CA ILE A 75 9.53 -1.80 14.91
C ILE A 75 10.75 -1.01 15.41
N ARG A 76 10.62 0.31 15.56
CA ARG A 76 11.73 1.18 16.00
C ARG A 76 12.29 0.81 17.36
N GLU A 77 11.41 0.43 18.30
CA GLU A 77 11.81 0.03 19.65
C GLU A 77 12.55 -1.31 19.67
N ARG A 78 12.32 -2.18 18.67
CA ARG A 78 12.89 -3.53 18.58
C ARG A 78 14.11 -3.62 17.70
N VAL A 79 14.23 -2.78 16.68
CA VAL A 79 15.42 -2.71 15.81
C VAL A 79 16.51 -1.91 16.55
N LYS A 80 17.32 -2.59 17.35
CA LYS A 80 18.36 -1.98 18.20
C LYS A 80 19.76 -1.94 17.56
N ALA A 81 19.93 -2.54 16.39
CA ALA A 81 21.23 -2.61 15.71
C ALA A 81 21.53 -1.30 14.95
N HIS A 82 22.57 -0.56 15.38
CA HIS A 82 22.93 0.76 14.82
C HIS A 82 23.37 0.74 13.36
N HIS A 83 23.63 -0.42 12.79
CA HIS A 83 23.89 -0.57 11.36
C HIS A 83 22.62 -0.84 10.53
N ILE A 84 21.44 -0.95 11.16
CA ILE A 84 20.14 -1.00 10.49
C ILE A 84 19.54 0.41 10.48
N ARG A 85 19.35 0.96 9.28
CA ARG A 85 18.79 2.30 9.07
C ARG A 85 17.36 2.18 8.59
N LEU A 86 16.41 2.56 9.44
CA LEU A 86 15.00 2.60 9.10
C LEU A 86 14.63 3.93 8.44
N ARG A 87 13.88 3.87 7.35
CA ARG A 87 13.18 4.99 6.71
C ARG A 87 11.74 4.56 6.47
N TRP A 88 10.82 5.49 6.54
CA TRP A 88 9.41 5.22 6.29
C TRP A 88 8.75 6.36 5.52
N SER A 89 7.65 6.03 4.81
CA SER A 89 6.81 7.04 4.18
C SER A 89 6.06 7.86 5.23
N ASP A 90 5.84 9.14 4.93
CA ASP A 90 5.03 10.01 5.78
C ASP A 90 3.58 9.49 5.80
N PRO A 91 2.98 9.24 6.98
CA PRO A 91 1.59 8.78 7.06
C PRO A 91 0.57 9.76 6.47
N GLN A 92 0.85 11.08 6.44
CA GLN A 92 -0.04 12.07 5.80
C GLN A 92 -0.02 11.90 4.28
N ASN A 93 1.16 11.74 3.68
CA ASN A 93 1.27 11.50 2.24
C ASN A 93 0.60 10.20 1.84
N SER A 94 0.78 9.13 2.63
CA SER A 94 0.15 7.84 2.37
C SER A 94 -1.37 7.89 2.54
N PHE A 95 -1.88 8.68 3.49
CA PHE A 95 -3.30 8.95 3.66
C PHE A 95 -3.88 9.68 2.43
N PHE A 96 -3.20 10.73 1.99
CA PHE A 96 -3.61 11.48 0.81
C PHE A 96 -3.58 10.62 -0.46
N GLU A 97 -2.57 9.79 -0.62
CA GLU A 97 -2.49 8.80 -1.70
C GLU A 97 -3.67 7.83 -1.68
N ALA A 98 -4.11 7.37 -0.51
CA ALA A 98 -5.28 6.50 -0.38
C ALA A 98 -6.58 7.20 -0.78
N ILE A 99 -6.74 8.49 -0.42
CA ILE A 99 -7.89 9.29 -0.85
C ILE A 99 -7.97 9.34 -2.37
N LEU A 100 -6.88 9.71 -3.04
CA LEU A 100 -6.85 9.80 -4.51
C LEU A 100 -7.01 8.43 -5.17
N SER A 101 -6.42 7.37 -4.61
CA SER A 101 -6.52 6.02 -5.16
C SER A 101 -7.93 5.42 -5.07
N LYS A 102 -8.73 5.81 -4.08
CA LYS A 102 -10.11 5.34 -3.87
C LYS A 102 -11.15 6.40 -4.23
N GLY A 103 -10.70 7.51 -4.76
CA GLY A 103 -11.53 8.65 -5.12
C GLY A 103 -12.48 8.39 -6.26
N ASP A 104 -13.48 9.23 -6.36
CA ASP A 104 -14.45 9.28 -7.45
C ASP A 104 -14.46 10.67 -8.12
N ARG A 105 -15.39 10.88 -9.06
CA ARG A 105 -15.46 12.11 -9.86
C ARG A 105 -15.61 13.39 -9.04
N ARG A 106 -16.15 13.33 -7.82
CA ARG A 106 -16.30 14.49 -6.94
C ARG A 106 -14.94 15.09 -6.53
N LEU A 107 -13.88 14.29 -6.60
CA LEU A 107 -12.54 14.80 -6.31
C LEU A 107 -12.00 15.75 -7.38
N ALA A 108 -12.59 15.83 -8.57
CA ALA A 108 -12.19 16.78 -9.61
C ALA A 108 -12.29 18.23 -9.11
N ASP A 109 -13.42 18.57 -8.48
CA ASP A 109 -13.65 19.93 -7.95
C ASP A 109 -12.70 20.24 -6.77
N VAL A 110 -12.40 19.23 -5.94
CA VAL A 110 -11.41 19.36 -4.85
C VAL A 110 -10.01 19.64 -5.41
N ILE A 111 -9.62 18.94 -6.48
CA ILE A 111 -8.31 19.13 -7.12
C ILE A 111 -8.22 20.55 -7.72
N GLU A 112 -9.24 21.00 -8.43
CA GLU A 112 -9.30 22.37 -8.99
C GLU A 112 -9.16 23.41 -7.89
N THR A 113 -9.95 23.31 -6.82
CA THR A 113 -9.86 24.20 -5.66
C THR A 113 -8.48 24.16 -4.99
N ALA A 114 -7.86 22.99 -4.84
CA ALA A 114 -6.52 22.89 -4.29
C ALA A 114 -5.47 23.60 -5.17
N VAL A 115 -5.59 23.49 -6.50
CA VAL A 115 -4.73 24.20 -7.44
C VAL A 115 -4.91 25.73 -7.31
N ASP A 116 -6.15 26.21 -7.18
CA ASP A 116 -6.44 27.63 -6.97
C ASP A 116 -5.89 28.14 -5.63
N MET A 117 -5.87 27.28 -4.60
CA MET A 117 -5.20 27.57 -3.32
C MET A 117 -3.67 27.52 -3.43
N GLY A 118 -3.11 27.19 -4.58
CA GLY A 118 -1.69 27.19 -4.88
C GLY A 118 -0.97 25.86 -4.63
N CYS A 119 -1.69 24.74 -4.48
CA CYS A 119 -1.08 23.40 -4.45
C CYS A 119 -0.45 23.10 -5.80
N LYS A 120 0.86 22.77 -5.81
CA LYS A 120 1.64 22.44 -7.00
C LYS A 120 2.79 21.51 -6.61
N PHE A 121 3.11 20.57 -7.50
CA PHE A 121 4.24 19.67 -7.30
C PHE A 121 4.14 18.80 -6.03
N ASP A 122 2.94 18.37 -5.66
CA ASP A 122 2.65 17.64 -4.41
C ASP A 122 3.37 16.28 -4.28
N GLY A 123 3.97 15.78 -5.35
CA GLY A 123 4.89 14.64 -5.31
C GLY A 123 6.22 14.92 -4.58
N TRP A 124 6.53 16.20 -4.33
CA TRP A 124 7.72 16.63 -3.61
C TRP A 124 7.34 17.10 -2.21
N ARG A 125 7.98 16.53 -1.21
CA ARG A 125 7.65 16.76 0.20
C ARG A 125 7.65 18.26 0.58
N GLU A 126 8.55 19.03 0.04
CA GLU A 126 8.71 20.47 0.30
C GLU A 126 7.58 21.32 -0.28
N TYR A 127 6.82 20.79 -1.25
CA TYR A 127 5.69 21.48 -1.89
C TYR A 127 4.33 20.96 -1.46
N PHE A 128 4.29 19.78 -0.84
CA PHE A 128 3.03 19.18 -0.39
C PHE A 128 2.45 19.93 0.81
N ASP A 129 1.33 20.61 0.61
CA ASP A 129 0.61 21.34 1.64
C ASP A 129 -0.68 20.60 2.03
N PHE A 130 -0.57 19.78 3.07
CA PHE A 130 -1.67 18.95 3.55
C PHE A 130 -2.87 19.79 4.01
N GLU A 131 -2.65 20.94 4.65
CA GLU A 131 -3.74 21.77 5.19
C GLU A 131 -4.55 22.42 4.07
N LYS A 132 -3.92 22.86 2.99
CA LYS A 132 -4.64 23.36 1.80
C LYS A 132 -5.51 22.29 1.16
N TRP A 133 -5.00 21.06 1.05
CA TRP A 133 -5.80 19.94 0.56
C TRP A 133 -7.01 19.67 1.45
N MET A 134 -6.83 19.65 2.77
CA MET A 134 -7.95 19.47 3.71
C MET A 134 -8.94 20.64 3.62
N GLY A 135 -8.46 21.86 3.42
CA GLY A 135 -9.29 23.04 3.15
C GLY A 135 -10.12 22.88 1.87
N ALA A 136 -9.53 22.38 0.79
CA ALA A 136 -10.24 22.13 -0.47
C ALA A 136 -11.36 21.07 -0.29
N PHE A 137 -11.10 19.99 0.47
CA PHE A 137 -12.14 19.02 0.83
C PHE A 137 -13.30 19.68 1.62
N ALA A 138 -12.97 20.54 2.56
CA ALA A 138 -13.98 21.23 3.39
C ALA A 138 -14.86 22.15 2.55
N VAL A 139 -14.31 22.86 1.56
CA VAL A 139 -15.06 23.73 0.63
C VAL A 139 -16.17 22.94 -0.08
N HIS A 140 -15.90 21.71 -0.46
CA HIS A 140 -16.85 20.83 -1.16
C HIS A 140 -17.68 19.93 -0.23
N GLY A 141 -17.53 20.06 1.09
CA GLY A 141 -18.26 19.25 2.06
C GLY A 141 -17.96 17.75 1.95
N LEU A 142 -16.79 17.38 1.47
CA LEU A 142 -16.36 15.99 1.33
C LEU A 142 -15.46 15.59 2.50
N ASP A 143 -15.70 14.38 3.04
CA ASP A 143 -14.89 13.81 4.10
C ASP A 143 -13.72 12.99 3.50
N PRO A 144 -12.46 13.43 3.64
CA PRO A 144 -11.31 12.68 3.14
C PRO A 144 -11.13 11.33 3.84
N GLU A 145 -11.53 11.21 5.13
CA GLU A 145 -11.44 9.95 5.86
C GLU A 145 -12.39 8.89 5.30
N TRP A 146 -13.54 9.30 4.79
CA TRP A 146 -14.49 8.39 4.15
C TRP A 146 -13.86 7.68 2.95
N TYR A 147 -13.06 8.37 2.13
CA TYR A 147 -12.36 7.76 1.01
C TYR A 147 -11.27 6.78 1.47
N ALA A 148 -10.40 7.19 2.38
CA ALA A 148 -9.24 6.39 2.76
C ALA A 148 -9.59 5.21 3.68
N TYR A 149 -10.50 5.40 4.64
CA TYR A 149 -10.72 4.48 5.75
C TYR A 149 -11.98 3.63 5.66
N ARG A 150 -12.78 3.83 4.63
CA ARG A 150 -13.96 3.02 4.40
C ARG A 150 -13.59 1.66 3.79
N LYS A 151 -14.13 0.56 4.36
CA LYS A 151 -14.20 -0.72 3.67
C LYS A 151 -15.35 -0.63 2.65
N ILE A 152 -15.06 -0.91 1.39
CA ILE A 152 -16.08 -0.90 0.33
C ILE A 152 -16.73 -2.29 0.30
N PRO A 153 -18.08 -2.41 0.35
CA PRO A 153 -18.77 -3.67 0.11
C PRO A 153 -18.45 -4.22 -1.29
N VAL A 154 -18.32 -5.53 -1.41
CA VAL A 154 -17.92 -6.15 -2.70
C VAL A 154 -18.98 -6.04 -3.79
N ASP A 155 -20.25 -5.87 -3.40
CA ASP A 155 -21.42 -5.65 -4.26
C ASP A 155 -21.64 -4.17 -4.62
N GLU A 156 -20.89 -3.25 -3.98
CA GLU A 156 -20.93 -1.83 -4.33
C GLU A 156 -20.17 -1.57 -5.63
N PRO A 157 -20.73 -0.78 -6.56
CA PRO A 157 -19.98 -0.33 -7.74
C PRO A 157 -18.74 0.47 -7.34
N LEU A 158 -17.59 0.13 -7.94
CA LEU A 158 -16.35 0.86 -7.71
C LEU A 158 -16.23 2.04 -8.68
N PRO A 159 -15.64 3.16 -8.29
CA PRO A 159 -15.45 4.33 -9.16
C PRO A 159 -14.74 4.01 -10.48
N TRP A 160 -13.95 2.96 -10.52
CA TRP A 160 -13.15 2.50 -11.66
C TRP A 160 -13.71 1.26 -12.38
N ASP A 161 -14.90 0.75 -12.02
CA ASP A 161 -15.50 -0.43 -12.67
C ASP A 161 -15.77 -0.23 -14.19
N HIS A 162 -15.75 1.02 -14.66
CA HIS A 162 -15.89 1.34 -16.10
C HIS A 162 -14.58 1.20 -16.89
N LEU A 163 -13.45 0.94 -16.21
CA LEU A 163 -12.14 0.75 -16.82
C LEU A 163 -11.79 -0.74 -16.82
N ASP A 164 -11.57 -1.30 -18.01
CA ASP A 164 -11.12 -2.67 -18.15
C ASP A 164 -9.60 -2.76 -18.12
N CYS A 165 -9.06 -3.44 -17.10
CA CYS A 165 -7.63 -3.71 -16.97
C CYS A 165 -7.23 -5.12 -17.50
N GLY A 166 -8.19 -5.85 -18.08
CA GLY A 166 -8.01 -7.21 -18.56
C GLY A 166 -8.15 -8.30 -17.49
N VAL A 167 -8.09 -7.97 -16.22
CA VAL A 167 -8.30 -8.90 -15.09
C VAL A 167 -9.71 -8.73 -14.55
N THR A 168 -10.47 -9.83 -14.48
CA THR A 168 -11.85 -9.76 -14.03
C THR A 168 -11.98 -9.44 -12.54
N LYS A 169 -13.10 -8.79 -12.19
CA LYS A 169 -13.42 -8.45 -10.78
C LYS A 169 -13.61 -9.71 -9.94
N GLU A 170 -14.20 -10.76 -10.53
CA GLU A 170 -14.41 -12.07 -9.91
C GLU A 170 -13.08 -12.73 -9.56
N TYR A 171 -12.08 -12.66 -10.44
CA TYR A 171 -10.74 -13.16 -10.15
C TYR A 171 -10.09 -12.39 -9.00
N GLN A 172 -10.16 -11.05 -9.01
CA GLN A 172 -9.61 -10.23 -7.92
C GLN A 172 -10.29 -10.55 -6.59
N LEU A 173 -11.61 -10.79 -6.57
CA LEU A 173 -12.34 -11.21 -5.38
C LEU A 173 -11.92 -12.60 -4.90
N ALA A 174 -11.70 -13.53 -5.84
CA ALA A 174 -11.18 -14.86 -5.51
C ALA A 174 -9.78 -14.77 -4.91
N GLU A 175 -8.89 -13.94 -5.45
CA GLU A 175 -7.55 -13.69 -4.91
C GLU A 175 -7.62 -13.06 -3.52
N TRP A 176 -8.52 -12.09 -3.29
CA TRP A 176 -8.74 -11.58 -1.94
C TRP A 176 -9.13 -12.69 -0.97
N ASN A 177 -10.13 -13.53 -1.32
CA ASN A 177 -10.57 -14.63 -0.47
C ASN A 177 -9.47 -15.68 -0.23
N ARG A 178 -8.55 -15.88 -1.19
CA ARG A 178 -7.36 -16.76 -1.02
C ARG A 178 -6.36 -16.11 -0.06
N SER A 179 -6.10 -14.81 -0.21
CA SER A 179 -5.15 -14.10 0.66
C SER A 179 -5.57 -14.15 2.14
N LEU A 180 -6.87 -14.05 2.44
CA LEU A 180 -7.39 -14.20 3.81
C LEU A 180 -7.19 -15.60 4.41
N ARG A 181 -6.91 -16.58 3.58
CA ARG A 181 -6.66 -17.99 3.97
C ARG A 181 -5.20 -18.39 3.77
N GLU A 182 -4.33 -17.43 3.43
CA GLU A 182 -2.90 -17.65 3.17
C GLU A 182 -2.63 -18.69 2.07
N VAL A 183 -3.56 -18.80 1.09
CA VAL A 183 -3.45 -19.72 -0.04
C VAL A 183 -2.74 -19.01 -1.18
N THR A 184 -1.60 -19.54 -1.60
CA THR A 184 -0.87 -19.07 -2.78
C THR A 184 -1.44 -19.69 -4.06
N VAL A 185 -1.34 -18.93 -5.15
CA VAL A 185 -1.68 -19.41 -6.51
C VAL A 185 -0.38 -19.63 -7.28
N GLY A 186 -0.32 -20.73 -8.01
CA GLY A 186 0.83 -21.05 -8.85
C GLY A 186 1.00 -20.06 -10.01
N ASP A 187 2.23 -20.00 -10.52
CA ASP A 187 2.54 -19.18 -11.69
C ASP A 187 2.00 -19.85 -12.97
N CYS A 188 1.04 -19.20 -13.62
CA CYS A 188 0.38 -19.73 -14.82
C CYS A 188 1.33 -19.93 -16.02
N ARG A 189 2.58 -19.47 -15.96
CA ARG A 189 3.62 -19.80 -16.97
C ARG A 189 4.14 -21.22 -16.83
N TYR A 190 4.01 -21.83 -15.67
CA TYR A 190 4.55 -23.16 -15.36
C TYR A 190 3.49 -24.13 -14.84
N GLU A 191 2.30 -23.61 -14.49
CA GLU A 191 1.19 -24.37 -13.94
C GLU A 191 -0.09 -24.13 -14.74
N SER A 192 -1.24 -24.54 -14.21
CA SER A 192 -2.54 -24.34 -14.87
C SER A 192 -2.93 -22.87 -14.90
N CYS A 193 -3.65 -22.45 -15.95
CA CYS A 193 -4.18 -21.11 -16.08
C CYS A 193 -5.09 -20.74 -14.89
N GLY A 194 -4.81 -19.60 -14.26
CA GLY A 194 -5.58 -19.07 -13.13
C GLY A 194 -6.94 -18.45 -13.50
N GLN A 195 -7.31 -18.42 -14.79
CA GLN A 195 -8.57 -17.86 -15.29
C GLN A 195 -8.80 -16.39 -14.89
N CYS A 196 -7.77 -15.58 -14.96
CA CYS A 196 -7.84 -14.16 -14.55
C CYS A 196 -8.60 -13.27 -15.55
N GLY A 197 -8.95 -13.76 -16.75
CA GLY A 197 -9.63 -13.01 -17.81
C GLY A 197 -8.70 -12.47 -18.90
N ILE A 198 -7.40 -12.42 -18.68
CA ILE A 198 -6.44 -11.87 -19.66
C ILE A 198 -6.53 -12.60 -21.00
N LEU A 199 -6.63 -13.92 -21.00
CA LEU A 199 -6.71 -14.71 -22.25
C LEU A 199 -8.01 -14.48 -23.02
N ASP A 200 -9.10 -14.17 -22.33
CA ASP A 200 -10.40 -13.92 -22.94
C ASP A 200 -10.41 -12.53 -23.61
N ASN A 201 -9.76 -11.56 -22.98
CA ASN A 201 -9.72 -10.17 -23.43
C ASN A 201 -8.64 -9.91 -24.50
N TYR A 202 -7.52 -10.64 -24.45
CA TYR A 202 -6.40 -10.46 -25.37
C TYR A 202 -6.16 -11.70 -26.22
N LYS A 203 -7.01 -11.89 -27.24
CA LYS A 203 -6.87 -12.98 -28.21
C LYS A 203 -5.53 -12.88 -28.94
N GLY A 204 -4.67 -13.87 -28.75
CA GLY A 204 -3.36 -13.95 -29.41
C GLY A 204 -2.16 -14.01 -28.47
N ILE A 205 -2.34 -13.86 -27.17
CA ILE A 205 -1.30 -14.18 -26.19
C ILE A 205 -1.18 -15.71 -26.14
N LYS A 206 0.00 -16.23 -26.54
CA LYS A 206 0.36 -17.64 -26.39
C LYS A 206 1.37 -17.75 -25.26
N TYR A 207 1.14 -18.65 -24.33
CA TYR A 207 2.13 -19.06 -23.31
C TYR A 207 2.96 -20.21 -23.81
#